data_9542f7d1fe5cadc81d353bf8f371f926
#
_entry.id   9542f7d1fe5cadc81d353bf8f371f926
#
_cell.length_a   1.000
_cell.length_b   1.000
_cell.length_c   1.000
_cell.angle_alpha   90.00
_cell.angle_beta   90.00
_cell.angle_gamma   90.00
#
_symmetry.space_group_name_H-M   'P 1'
#
loop_
_entity.id
_entity.type
_entity.pdbx_description
1 polymer ?
#
loop_
_entity_poly.entity_id
_entity_poly.type
_entity_poly.pdbx_seq_one_letter_code
_entity_poly.pdbx_strand_id
1 'polypeptide(L)'
;MDKFRVQGPTRLQGEVTISGAKNAALPILFAALLAEEPVEIQNVPKLKDIDTTMKLLTQLGTKVERNGSVWIDASKVNNFSAPYDLVKTMRASIWALGPLVARFGQGQVRSEEHTSELQSL
;
A
#
# COMPACT_ATOMS: atom_id res chain seq x y z
N MET A 1 -12.55 -20.44 15.42
CA MET A 1 -11.46 -20.97 14.55
C MET A 1 -12.04 -21.33 13.19
N ASP A 2 -11.42 -20.82 12.14
CA ASP A 2 -11.85 -21.13 10.79
C ASP A 2 -11.48 -22.56 10.42
N LYS A 3 -12.35 -23.19 9.64
CA LYS A 3 -12.14 -24.57 9.20
C LYS A 3 -12.31 -24.68 7.70
N PHE A 4 -11.53 -25.55 7.09
CA PHE A 4 -11.74 -25.94 5.71
C PHE A 4 -12.45 -27.30 5.68
N ARG A 5 -13.48 -27.38 4.86
CA ARG A 5 -14.13 -28.64 4.56
C ARG A 5 -13.97 -28.95 3.08
N VAL A 6 -13.31 -30.05 2.79
CA VAL A 6 -13.05 -30.45 1.41
C VAL A 6 -13.84 -31.72 1.10
N GLN A 7 -14.61 -31.65 0.04
CA GLN A 7 -15.40 -32.79 -0.44
C GLN A 7 -14.91 -33.17 -1.82
N GLY A 8 -14.44 -34.36 -1.96
CA GLY A 8 -13.90 -34.90 -3.19
C GLY A 8 -14.12 -36.42 -3.30
N PRO A 9 -13.63 -37.05 -4.37
CA PRO A 9 -12.95 -36.46 -5.51
C PRO A 9 -13.90 -35.67 -6.42
N THR A 10 -13.36 -34.63 -7.05
CA THR A 10 -14.11 -33.80 -7.98
C THR A 10 -13.24 -33.54 -9.21
N ARG A 11 -13.82 -33.73 -10.40
CA ARG A 11 -13.13 -33.38 -11.64
C ARG A 11 -13.29 -31.88 -11.87
N LEU A 12 -12.17 -31.18 -11.95
CA LEU A 12 -12.16 -29.75 -12.20
C LEU A 12 -11.94 -29.44 -13.66
N GLN A 13 -12.72 -28.51 -14.20
CA GLN A 13 -12.58 -28.04 -15.58
C GLN A 13 -13.01 -26.59 -15.62
N GLY A 14 -12.18 -25.74 -16.21
CA GLY A 14 -12.47 -24.33 -16.33
C GLY A 14 -11.21 -23.48 -16.19
N GLU A 15 -11.43 -22.20 -16.10
CA GLU A 15 -10.36 -21.19 -16.03
C GLU A 15 -10.60 -20.26 -14.86
N VAL A 16 -9.53 -19.97 -14.13
CA VAL A 16 -9.58 -19.04 -12.98
C VAL A 16 -8.49 -17.99 -13.17
N THR A 17 -8.89 -16.73 -13.07
CA THR A 17 -7.92 -15.63 -13.05
C THR A 17 -7.37 -15.48 -11.63
N ILE A 18 -6.05 -15.61 -11.49
CA ILE A 18 -5.39 -15.48 -10.21
C ILE A 18 -5.44 -14.03 -9.75
N SER A 19 -5.87 -13.79 -8.51
CA SER A 19 -5.85 -12.45 -7.93
C SER A 19 -4.41 -12.03 -7.59
N GLY A 20 -4.18 -10.72 -7.52
CA GLY A 20 -2.90 -10.19 -7.07
C GLY A 20 -2.61 -10.56 -5.62
N ALA A 21 -1.34 -10.59 -5.25
CA ALA A 21 -0.90 -10.92 -3.90
C ALA A 21 -0.71 -9.66 -3.06
N LYS A 22 -1.14 -9.70 -1.80
CA LYS A 22 -0.95 -8.59 -0.86
C LYS A 22 0.53 -8.23 -0.70
N ASN A 23 1.39 -9.23 -0.51
CA ASN A 23 2.81 -8.99 -0.26
C ASN A 23 3.56 -8.39 -1.45
N ALA A 24 3.03 -8.55 -2.66
CA ALA A 24 3.56 -7.87 -3.84
C ALA A 24 2.92 -6.49 -3.99
N ALA A 25 1.63 -6.36 -3.72
CA ALA A 25 0.89 -5.13 -3.94
C ALA A 25 1.34 -4.00 -3.01
N LEU A 26 1.59 -4.30 -1.73
CA LEU A 26 1.94 -3.26 -0.76
C LEU A 26 3.20 -2.48 -1.14
N PRO A 27 4.36 -3.12 -1.42
CA PRO A 27 5.53 -2.35 -1.82
C PRO A 27 5.34 -1.61 -3.14
N ILE A 28 4.57 -2.17 -4.07
CA ILE A 28 4.29 -1.50 -5.35
C ILE A 28 3.47 -0.22 -5.12
N LEU A 29 2.47 -0.27 -4.26
CA LEU A 29 1.67 0.91 -3.92
C LEU A 29 2.54 2.02 -3.30
N PHE A 30 3.42 1.66 -2.38
CA PHE A 30 4.35 2.65 -1.79
C PHE A 30 5.37 3.16 -2.82
N ALA A 31 5.80 2.32 -3.75
CA ALA A 31 6.72 2.74 -4.81
C ALA A 31 6.11 3.81 -5.73
N ALA A 32 4.79 3.87 -5.81
CA ALA A 32 4.11 4.91 -6.58
C ALA A 32 4.41 6.32 -6.07
N LEU A 33 4.85 6.47 -4.81
CA LEU A 33 5.29 7.74 -4.26
C LEU A 33 6.51 8.31 -4.98
N LEU A 34 7.29 7.46 -5.67
CA LEU A 34 8.46 7.88 -6.42
C LEU A 34 8.10 8.52 -7.76
N ALA A 35 6.88 8.32 -8.25
CA ALA A 35 6.46 8.80 -9.55
C ALA A 35 5.92 10.22 -9.46
N GLU A 36 6.29 11.07 -10.41
CA GLU A 36 5.78 12.43 -10.52
C GLU A 36 4.51 12.51 -11.38
N GLU A 37 4.20 11.45 -12.09
CA GLU A 37 3.02 11.32 -12.94
C GLU A 37 2.07 10.26 -12.38
N PRO A 38 0.78 10.30 -12.75
CA PRO A 38 -0.17 9.28 -12.32
C PRO A 38 0.26 7.87 -12.72
N VAL A 39 0.06 6.92 -11.84
CA VAL A 39 0.40 5.51 -12.04
C VAL A 39 -0.86 4.68 -11.90
N GLU A 40 -1.07 3.76 -12.84
CA GLU A 40 -2.12 2.76 -12.75
C GLU A 40 -1.54 1.41 -12.34
N ILE A 41 -2.10 0.82 -11.30
CA ILE A 41 -1.70 -0.50 -10.83
C ILE A 41 -2.88 -1.45 -10.99
N GLN A 42 -2.69 -2.48 -11.82
CA GLN A 42 -3.73 -3.45 -12.11
C GLN A 42 -3.62 -4.67 -11.21
N ASN A 43 -4.71 -5.41 -11.11
CA ASN A 43 -4.77 -6.68 -10.39
C ASN A 43 -4.41 -6.54 -8.90
N VAL A 44 -4.83 -5.45 -8.28
CA VAL A 44 -4.62 -5.22 -6.85
C VAL A 44 -5.72 -5.95 -6.06
N PRO A 45 -5.37 -6.81 -5.10
CA PRO A 45 -6.38 -7.55 -4.34
C PRO A 45 -7.23 -6.62 -3.47
N LYS A 46 -8.45 -7.05 -3.16
CA LYS A 46 -9.38 -6.33 -2.28
C LYS A 46 -9.18 -6.84 -0.85
N LEU A 47 -8.27 -6.21 -0.13
CA LEU A 47 -7.91 -6.60 1.22
C LEU A 47 -7.86 -5.37 2.13
N LYS A 48 -8.02 -5.60 3.42
CA LYS A 48 -8.01 -4.52 4.42
C LYS A 48 -6.70 -3.72 4.40
N ASP A 49 -5.57 -4.40 4.28
CA ASP A 49 -4.26 -3.74 4.24
C ASP A 49 -4.10 -2.85 3.01
N ILE A 50 -4.72 -3.23 1.89
CA ILE A 50 -4.72 -2.39 0.70
C ILE A 50 -5.53 -1.12 0.95
N ASP A 51 -6.70 -1.23 1.55
CA ASP A 51 -7.53 -0.07 1.89
C ASP A 51 -6.80 0.86 2.86
N THR A 52 -6.12 0.31 3.86
CA THR A 52 -5.33 1.08 4.82
C THR A 52 -4.18 1.79 4.13
N THR A 53 -3.50 1.12 3.19
CA THR A 53 -2.42 1.73 2.41
C THR A 53 -2.93 2.90 1.57
N MET A 54 -4.09 2.75 0.93
CA MET A 54 -4.68 3.83 0.15
C MET A 54 -5.03 5.03 1.02
N LYS A 55 -5.53 4.80 2.25
CA LYS A 55 -5.79 5.87 3.20
C LYS A 55 -4.51 6.56 3.63
N LEU A 56 -3.45 5.79 3.87
CA LEU A 56 -2.15 6.34 4.25
C LEU A 56 -1.59 7.22 3.12
N LEU A 57 -1.62 6.75 1.90
CA LEU A 57 -1.16 7.53 0.74
C LEU A 57 -1.95 8.82 0.60
N THR A 58 -3.26 8.77 0.83
CA THR A 58 -4.12 9.96 0.79
C THR A 58 -3.72 10.97 1.87
N GLN A 59 -3.36 10.50 3.06
CA GLN A 59 -2.89 11.35 4.15
C GLN A 59 -1.58 12.06 3.81
N LEU A 60 -0.75 11.46 2.98
CA LEU A 60 0.49 12.08 2.52
C LEU A 60 0.28 13.12 1.41
N GLY A 61 -0.95 13.30 0.95
CA GLY A 61 -1.29 14.24 -0.11
C GLY A 61 -1.39 13.61 -1.49
N THR A 62 -1.37 12.29 -1.56
CA THR A 62 -1.52 11.55 -2.80
C THR A 62 -2.99 11.42 -3.16
N LYS A 63 -3.30 11.57 -4.44
CA LYS A 63 -4.64 11.35 -4.94
C LYS A 63 -4.77 9.88 -5.36
N VAL A 64 -5.69 9.16 -4.73
CA VAL A 64 -5.88 7.73 -4.96
C VAL A 64 -7.31 7.47 -5.39
N GLU A 65 -7.48 6.74 -6.49
CA GLU A 65 -8.78 6.31 -6.97
C GLU A 65 -8.75 4.81 -7.27
N ARG A 66 -9.84 4.14 -6.98
CA ARG A 66 -9.98 2.72 -7.30
C ARG A 66 -11.25 2.50 -8.10
N ASN A 67 -11.07 2.05 -9.35
CA ASN A 67 -12.17 1.70 -10.23
C ASN A 67 -11.71 0.56 -11.12
N GLY A 68 -11.76 -0.68 -10.57
CA GLY A 68 -11.12 -1.84 -11.18
C GLY A 68 -9.61 -1.84 -10.91
N SER A 69 -8.90 -0.87 -11.47
CA SER A 69 -7.49 -0.63 -11.17
C SER A 69 -7.33 0.39 -10.04
N VAL A 70 -6.14 0.49 -9.48
CA VAL A 70 -5.79 1.55 -8.53
C VAL A 70 -4.98 2.61 -9.26
N TRP A 71 -5.47 3.85 -9.23
CA TRP A 71 -4.80 5.01 -9.80
C TRP A 71 -4.20 5.84 -8.69
N ILE A 72 -2.92 6.14 -8.78
CA ILE A 72 -2.19 6.90 -7.76
C ILE A 72 -1.48 8.07 -8.43
N ASP A 73 -1.80 9.28 -7.97
CA ASP A 73 -1.13 10.50 -8.40
C ASP A 73 -0.42 11.12 -7.21
N ALA A 74 0.88 10.96 -7.15
CA ALA A 74 1.74 11.46 -6.08
C ALA A 74 2.45 12.76 -6.45
N SER A 75 1.97 13.47 -7.48
CA SER A 75 2.61 14.71 -7.93
C SER A 75 2.55 15.84 -6.90
N LYS A 76 1.56 15.81 -6.02
CA LYS A 76 1.31 16.88 -5.04
C LYS A 76 1.44 16.42 -3.59
N VAL A 77 2.32 15.46 -3.32
CA VAL A 77 2.59 15.02 -1.95
C VAL A 77 3.10 16.21 -1.13
N ASN A 78 2.47 16.46 0.00
CA ASN A 78 2.77 17.62 0.84
C ASN A 78 2.95 17.28 2.32
N ASN A 79 2.77 16.02 2.71
CA ASN A 79 2.93 15.56 4.06
C ASN A 79 3.88 14.36 4.06
N PHE A 80 4.94 14.42 4.85
CA PHE A 80 5.99 13.41 4.87
C PHE A 80 5.95 12.56 6.14
N SER A 81 4.85 12.67 6.89
CA SER A 81 4.66 11.94 8.15
C SER A 81 3.45 11.03 8.07
N ALA A 82 3.68 9.74 8.25
CA ALA A 82 2.60 8.75 8.34
C ALA A 82 2.06 8.74 9.76
N PRO A 83 0.74 8.98 9.96
CA PRO A 83 0.17 9.09 11.30
C PRO A 83 0.08 7.74 12.00
N TYR A 84 0.21 7.77 13.32
CA TYR A 84 0.15 6.56 14.16
C TYR A 84 -1.14 5.74 13.95
N ASP A 85 -2.28 6.41 13.81
CA ASP A 85 -3.56 5.72 13.66
C ASP A 85 -3.61 4.75 12.48
N LEU A 86 -2.90 5.06 11.40
CA LEU A 86 -2.81 4.19 10.24
C LEU A 86 -1.65 3.21 10.36
N VAL A 87 -0.52 3.64 10.93
CA VAL A 87 0.66 2.81 11.08
C VAL A 87 0.41 1.65 12.03
N LYS A 88 -0.32 1.88 13.13
CA LYS A 88 -0.58 0.84 14.13
C LYS A 88 -1.34 -0.37 13.59
N THR A 89 -2.06 -0.20 12.48
CA THR A 89 -2.86 -1.27 11.89
C THR A 89 -2.10 -2.04 10.81
N MET A 90 -0.92 -1.55 10.40
CA MET A 90 -0.20 -2.17 9.31
C MET A 90 1.31 -1.89 9.39
N ARG A 91 2.08 -2.93 9.70
CA ARG A 91 3.55 -2.83 9.81
C ARG A 91 4.22 -2.36 8.52
N ALA A 92 3.66 -2.75 7.38
CA ALA A 92 4.21 -2.40 6.07
C ALA A 92 4.25 -0.89 5.82
N SER A 93 3.57 -0.08 6.64
CA SER A 93 3.59 1.39 6.53
C SER A 93 5.01 1.97 6.58
N ILE A 94 5.95 1.26 7.22
CA ILE A 94 7.35 1.68 7.27
C ILE A 94 7.96 1.80 5.87
N TRP A 95 7.43 1.09 4.89
CA TRP A 95 7.92 1.15 3.51
C TRP A 95 7.71 2.50 2.85
N ALA A 96 6.90 3.38 3.44
CA ALA A 96 6.74 4.75 2.96
C ALA A 96 8.04 5.57 3.13
N LEU A 97 8.88 5.22 4.10
CA LEU A 97 10.10 5.97 4.40
C LEU A 97 11.06 6.02 3.22
N GLY A 98 11.31 4.88 2.57
CA GLY A 98 12.23 4.83 1.43
C GLY A 98 11.85 5.80 0.32
N PRO A 99 10.64 5.67 -0.26
CA PRO A 99 10.18 6.59 -1.30
C PRO A 99 10.14 8.05 -0.88
N LEU A 100 9.71 8.35 0.35
CA LEU A 100 9.65 9.73 0.83
C LEU A 100 11.04 10.34 0.93
N VAL A 101 12.00 9.60 1.47
CA VAL A 101 13.38 10.08 1.57
C VAL A 101 14.02 10.21 0.19
N ALA A 102 13.80 9.22 -0.69
CA ALA A 102 14.40 9.23 -2.03
C ALA A 102 13.92 10.41 -2.87
N ARG A 103 12.63 10.75 -2.77
CA ARG A 103 12.04 11.82 -3.59
C ARG A 103 12.07 13.20 -2.94
N PHE A 104 11.82 13.26 -1.63
CA PHE A 104 11.65 14.53 -0.91
C PHE A 104 12.75 14.83 0.10
N GLY A 105 13.65 13.88 0.35
CA GLY A 105 14.76 14.04 1.29
C GLY A 105 14.38 13.84 2.74
N GLN A 106 13.11 13.56 3.05
CA GLN A 106 12.64 13.38 4.42
C GLN A 106 11.42 12.47 4.45
N GLY A 107 11.24 11.78 5.56
CA GLY A 107 10.06 10.96 5.82
C GLY A 107 9.99 10.58 7.28
N GLN A 108 8.78 10.40 7.79
CA GLN A 108 8.53 10.05 9.18
C GLN A 108 7.38 9.06 9.26
N VAL A 109 7.57 7.99 10.01
CA VAL A 109 6.51 7.02 10.31
C VAL A 109 6.37 6.95 11.82
N ARG A 110 5.19 7.26 12.33
CA ARG A 110 4.90 7.23 13.76
C ARG A 110 4.36 5.87 14.17
N SER A 111 5.03 5.25 15.11
CA SER A 111 4.54 4.08 15.80
C SER A 111 4.38 4.42 17.27
N GLU A 112 3.69 3.59 18.00
CA GLU A 112 3.29 3.71 19.41
C GLU A 112 4.02 4.78 20.25
N GLU A 113 5.23 4.47 20.70
CA GLU A 113 6.06 5.38 21.52
C GLU A 113 7.24 5.94 20.74
N HIS A 114 7.39 5.49 19.49
CA HIS A 114 8.55 5.80 18.69
C HIS A 114 8.15 6.45 17.38
N THR A 115 9.03 7.29 16.90
CA THR A 115 8.95 7.85 15.58
C THR A 115 10.17 7.37 14.80
N SER A 116 9.93 6.65 13.71
CA SER A 116 10.99 6.31 12.77
C SER A 116 11.12 7.44 11.77
N GLU A 117 12.33 7.97 11.66
CA GLU A 117 12.59 9.16 10.88
C GLU A 117 13.85 8.97 10.05
N LEU A 118 13.77 9.32 8.76
CA LEU A 118 14.90 9.31 7.86
C LEU A 118 14.99 10.64 7.14
N GLN A 119 16.21 11.11 6.97
CA GLN A 119 16.52 12.29 6.19
C GLN A 119 17.70 12.02 5.28
N SER A 120 17.62 12.57 4.07
CA SER A 120 18.73 12.55 3.14
C SER A 120 19.74 13.64 3.56
N LEU A 121 21.02 13.30 3.50
CA LEU A 121 22.09 14.24 3.81
C LEU A 121 22.42 15.14 2.61
#